data_755ef7c0f07d42c65c9850e7fc92e82e
#
_entry.id   755ef7c0f07d42c65c9850e7fc92e82e
#
_cell.length_a   1.000
_cell.length_b   1.000
_cell.length_c   1.000
_cell.angle_alpha   90.00
_cell.angle_beta   90.00
_cell.angle_gamma   90.00
#
_symmetry.space_group_name_H-M   'P 1'
#
loop_
_entity.id
_entity.type
_entity.pdbx_description
1 polymer ?
#
loop_
_entity_poly.entity_id
_entity_poly.type
_entity_poly.pdbx_seq_one_letter_code
_entity_poly.pdbx_strand_id
1 'polypeptide(L)'
;MKKIALLLVTALLTSLTSYSQDNPYRLGITFGLPNLVGLNLEYVSPALNNKLAGTLDYSSIKLKDEEIDFNYSYFELGGNYYFGQNSKGLYGQVSYGRIGFKGEYSDPLYGSGEGKVTLNMVNLMLGAKWGNRLYIRPEVGFASFFNDAIVRVEYTEPTTNLTLIVEEEIPNFLKDGLIYNLGVGLSF
;
A
#
# COMPACT_ATOMS: atom_id res chain seq x y z
N MET A 1 -13.25 0.94 -22.82
CA MET A 1 -12.68 1.17 -21.48
C MET A 1 -12.82 2.62 -21.00
N LYS A 2 -12.43 3.66 -21.79
CA LYS A 2 -12.54 5.09 -21.36
C LYS A 2 -13.96 5.54 -20.98
N LYS A 3 -15.00 5.06 -21.69
CA LYS A 3 -16.41 5.40 -21.41
C LYS A 3 -16.95 4.78 -20.12
N ILE A 4 -16.50 3.58 -19.76
CA ILE A 4 -16.88 2.90 -18.50
C ILE A 4 -16.23 3.59 -17.30
N ALA A 5 -14.97 3.99 -17.42
CA ALA A 5 -14.28 4.75 -16.40
C ALA A 5 -14.95 6.11 -16.15
N LEU A 6 -15.37 6.81 -17.21
CA LEU A 6 -16.10 8.07 -17.11
C LEU A 6 -17.48 7.89 -16.43
N LEU A 7 -18.20 6.82 -16.75
CA LEU A 7 -19.49 6.48 -16.13
C LEU A 7 -19.33 6.16 -14.64
N LEU A 8 -18.29 5.42 -14.26
CA LEU A 8 -17.97 5.13 -12.86
C LEU A 8 -17.60 6.39 -12.08
N VAL A 9 -16.80 7.28 -12.67
CA VAL A 9 -16.44 8.56 -12.06
C VAL A 9 -17.67 9.46 -11.91
N THR A 10 -18.55 9.50 -12.91
CA THR A 10 -19.78 10.31 -12.86
C THR A 10 -20.77 9.74 -11.84
N ALA A 11 -20.93 8.41 -11.75
CA ALA A 11 -21.76 7.74 -10.74
C ALA A 11 -21.20 7.98 -9.31
N LEU A 12 -19.88 7.97 -9.16
CA LEU A 12 -19.20 8.32 -7.90
C LEU A 12 -19.46 9.79 -7.52
N LEU A 13 -19.36 10.71 -8.48
CA LEU A 13 -19.61 12.14 -8.25
C LEU A 13 -21.07 12.46 -7.94
N THR A 14 -22.03 11.75 -8.54
CA THR A 14 -23.46 11.97 -8.26
C THR A 14 -23.91 11.39 -6.92
N SER A 15 -23.28 10.31 -6.41
CA SER A 15 -23.54 9.79 -5.08
C SER A 15 -23.07 10.73 -3.96
N LEU A 16 -22.23 11.71 -4.27
CA LEU A 16 -21.69 12.69 -3.31
C LEU A 16 -22.70 13.76 -2.85
N THR A 17 -23.89 13.82 -3.44
CA THR A 17 -24.86 14.91 -3.14
C THR A 17 -25.92 14.57 -2.11
N SER A 18 -25.97 13.36 -1.57
CA SER A 18 -27.19 12.89 -0.89
C SER A 18 -27.14 12.53 0.59
N TYR A 19 -26.05 12.78 1.36
CA TYR A 19 -26.13 12.48 2.81
C TYR A 19 -25.42 13.50 3.68
N SER A 20 -26.22 14.15 4.52
CA SER A 20 -25.83 15.15 5.51
C SER A 20 -25.45 14.58 6.89
N GLN A 21 -25.40 13.28 7.08
CA GLN A 21 -25.03 12.68 8.36
C GLN A 21 -24.10 11.47 8.15
N ASP A 22 -22.91 11.56 8.75
CA ASP A 22 -21.91 10.49 8.93
C ASP A 22 -21.55 9.74 7.63
N ASN A 23 -20.72 10.35 6.82
CA ASN A 23 -20.14 9.74 5.62
C ASN A 23 -19.26 8.52 5.99
N PRO A 24 -19.78 7.27 5.93
CA PRO A 24 -19.05 6.10 6.41
C PRO A 24 -17.98 5.63 5.44
N TYR A 25 -18.08 5.97 4.18
CA TYR A 25 -17.12 5.56 3.16
C TYR A 25 -16.13 6.67 2.88
N ARG A 26 -14.89 6.28 2.71
CA ARG A 26 -13.78 7.17 2.46
C ARG A 26 -12.88 6.58 1.40
N LEU A 27 -12.53 7.40 0.42
CA LEU A 27 -11.60 7.06 -0.65
C LEU A 27 -10.48 8.10 -0.67
N GLY A 28 -9.25 7.65 -0.68
CA GLY A 28 -8.08 8.52 -0.68
C GLY A 28 -6.96 8.01 -1.55
N ILE A 29 -5.97 8.87 -1.73
CA ILE A 29 -4.66 8.54 -2.27
C ILE A 29 -3.68 8.70 -1.12
N THR A 30 -2.79 7.74 -0.95
CA THR A 30 -1.72 7.75 0.06
C THR A 30 -0.36 7.82 -0.62
N PHE A 31 0.54 8.57 0.03
CA PHE A 31 1.94 8.73 -0.36
C PHE A 31 2.80 8.43 0.85
N GLY A 32 3.83 7.61 0.70
CA GLY A 32 4.74 7.30 1.81
C GLY A 32 5.40 5.94 1.70
N LEU A 33 5.85 5.40 2.80
CA LEU A 33 6.43 4.08 2.91
C LEU A 33 5.58 3.20 3.83
N PRO A 34 5.23 1.99 3.40
CA PRO A 34 5.63 1.29 2.17
C PRO A 34 4.72 1.56 0.95
N ASN A 35 3.69 2.36 1.08
CA ASN A 35 2.68 2.57 0.02
C ASN A 35 3.25 3.15 -1.28
N LEU A 36 4.36 3.91 -1.24
CA LEU A 36 4.87 4.76 -2.32
C LEU A 36 3.79 5.73 -2.83
N VAL A 37 2.93 5.27 -3.72
CA VAL A 37 1.69 5.93 -4.17
C VAL A 37 0.61 4.86 -4.23
N GLY A 38 -0.44 5.00 -3.43
CA GLY A 38 -1.49 4.00 -3.31
C GLY A 38 -2.90 4.59 -3.23
N LEU A 39 -3.87 3.71 -3.37
CA LEU A 39 -5.28 3.98 -3.11
C LEU A 39 -5.62 3.49 -1.71
N ASN A 40 -6.39 4.28 -0.96
CA ASN A 40 -6.91 3.92 0.33
C ASN A 40 -8.44 3.91 0.30
N LEU A 41 -9.01 2.86 0.85
CA LEU A 41 -10.43 2.72 1.16
C LEU A 41 -10.60 2.59 2.66
N GLU A 42 -11.54 3.32 3.25
CA GLU A 42 -11.90 3.19 4.65
C GLU A 42 -13.42 3.14 4.79
N TYR A 43 -13.89 2.21 5.62
CA TYR A 43 -15.28 2.11 6.02
C TYR A 43 -15.41 2.31 7.52
N VAL A 44 -16.14 3.34 7.92
CA VAL A 44 -16.45 3.64 9.30
C VAL A 44 -17.64 2.81 9.76
N SER A 45 -17.41 1.95 10.72
CA SER A 45 -18.46 1.15 11.35
C SER A 45 -19.30 2.01 12.31
N PRO A 46 -20.61 1.84 12.34
CA PRO A 46 -21.47 2.47 13.37
C PRO A 46 -21.18 1.95 14.78
N ALA A 47 -20.41 0.87 14.92
CA ALA A 47 -20.02 0.33 16.21
C ALA A 47 -19.19 1.34 17.02
N LEU A 48 -19.33 1.28 18.35
CA LEU A 48 -18.64 2.14 19.31
C LEU A 48 -18.74 3.65 18.98
N ASN A 49 -19.93 4.09 18.57
CA ASN A 49 -20.20 5.48 18.21
C ASN A 49 -19.30 6.00 17.07
N ASN A 50 -19.16 5.22 16.01
CA ASN A 50 -18.33 5.52 14.84
C ASN A 50 -16.84 5.68 15.16
N LYS A 51 -16.32 4.98 16.17
CA LYS A 51 -14.90 5.01 16.52
C LYS A 51 -14.07 3.94 15.82
N LEU A 52 -14.72 2.93 15.26
CA LEU A 52 -14.03 1.86 14.52
C LEU A 52 -14.17 2.07 13.01
N ALA A 53 -13.09 1.84 12.29
CA ALA A 53 -13.12 1.77 10.84
C ALA A 53 -12.24 0.62 10.33
N GLY A 54 -12.70 -0.04 9.27
CA GLY A 54 -11.86 -0.95 8.49
C GLY A 54 -11.14 -0.17 7.39
N THR A 55 -9.88 -0.49 7.12
CA THR A 55 -9.08 0.18 6.09
C THR A 55 -8.44 -0.84 5.16
N LEU A 56 -8.32 -0.47 3.89
CA LEU A 56 -7.66 -1.22 2.84
C LEU A 56 -6.81 -0.25 2.02
N ASP A 57 -5.51 -0.56 1.91
CA ASP A 57 -4.58 0.17 1.07
C ASP A 57 -4.03 -0.72 -0.03
N TYR A 58 -3.88 -0.17 -1.23
CA TYR A 58 -3.33 -0.88 -2.37
C TYR A 58 -2.45 0.04 -3.22
N SER A 59 -1.27 -0.44 -3.55
CA SER A 59 -0.33 0.22 -4.44
C SER A 59 0.26 -0.77 -5.44
N SER A 60 0.47 -0.33 -6.66
CA SER A 60 1.17 -1.11 -7.69
C SER A 60 1.88 -0.16 -8.64
N ILE A 61 3.19 -0.33 -8.75
CA ILE A 61 4.07 0.46 -9.62
C ILE A 61 4.81 -0.51 -10.51
N LYS A 62 4.75 -0.26 -11.81
CA LYS A 62 5.50 -0.99 -12.83
C LYS A 62 6.38 0.00 -13.58
N LEU A 63 7.67 -0.25 -13.55
CA LEU A 63 8.65 0.47 -14.34
C LEU A 63 9.23 -0.52 -15.33
N LYS A 64 9.18 -0.15 -16.59
CA LYS A 64 9.71 -0.96 -17.67
C LYS A 64 10.67 -0.11 -18.49
N ASP A 65 11.89 -0.58 -18.59
CA ASP A 65 12.93 -0.04 -19.44
C ASP A 65 13.47 -1.14 -20.37
N GLU A 66 14.35 -0.82 -21.33
CA GLU A 66 14.87 -1.78 -22.30
C GLU A 66 15.61 -2.96 -21.64
N GLU A 67 16.27 -2.72 -20.51
CA GLU A 67 17.09 -3.70 -19.79
C GLU A 67 16.51 -4.15 -18.45
N ILE A 68 15.57 -3.40 -17.86
CA ILE A 68 15.09 -3.64 -16.49
C ILE A 68 13.57 -3.53 -16.44
N ASP A 69 12.93 -4.61 -16.03
CA ASP A 69 11.53 -4.62 -15.64
C ASP A 69 11.41 -4.70 -14.12
N PHE A 70 10.85 -3.67 -13.50
CA PHE A 70 10.61 -3.61 -12.05
C PHE A 70 9.13 -3.52 -11.74
N ASN A 71 8.65 -4.39 -10.87
CA ASN A 71 7.27 -4.41 -10.40
C ASN A 71 7.25 -4.39 -8.87
N TYR A 72 6.60 -3.37 -8.33
CA TYR A 72 6.30 -3.21 -6.93
C TYR A 72 4.81 -3.36 -6.68
N SER A 73 4.41 -4.07 -5.64
CA SER A 73 3.03 -4.15 -5.19
C SER A 73 2.96 -4.10 -3.67
N TYR A 74 1.98 -3.38 -3.15
CA TYR A 74 1.66 -3.33 -1.74
C TYR A 74 0.18 -3.50 -1.52
N PHE A 75 -0.17 -4.29 -0.53
CA PHE A 75 -1.52 -4.50 -0.06
C PHE A 75 -1.53 -4.43 1.47
N GLU A 76 -2.49 -3.70 2.04
CA GLU A 76 -2.68 -3.60 3.48
C GLU A 76 -4.16 -3.70 3.82
N LEU A 77 -4.47 -4.49 4.86
CA LEU A 77 -5.80 -4.61 5.44
C LEU A 77 -5.71 -4.38 6.94
N GLY A 78 -6.51 -3.46 7.46
CA GLY A 78 -6.41 -3.10 8.86
C GLY A 78 -7.66 -2.53 9.47
N GLY A 79 -7.49 -2.08 10.71
CA GLY A 79 -8.53 -1.41 11.49
C GLY A 79 -7.99 -0.18 12.19
N ASN A 80 -8.78 0.89 12.17
CA ASN A 80 -8.51 2.15 12.83
C ASN A 80 -9.44 2.29 14.05
N TYR A 81 -8.87 2.69 15.19
CA TYR A 81 -9.60 3.13 16.36
C TYR A 81 -9.40 4.62 16.58
N TYR A 82 -10.47 5.39 16.43
CA TYR A 82 -10.47 6.84 16.59
C TYR A 82 -10.65 7.21 18.07
N PHE A 83 -9.75 8.02 18.61
CA PHE A 83 -9.85 8.52 19.98
C PHE A 83 -10.87 9.65 20.09
N GLY A 84 -11.06 10.40 19.00
CA GLY A 84 -12.07 11.46 18.90
C GLY A 84 -13.48 10.94 18.58
N GLN A 85 -14.41 11.88 18.41
CA GLN A 85 -15.78 11.58 17.97
C GLN A 85 -15.87 11.63 16.44
N ASN A 86 -16.89 10.92 15.89
CA ASN A 86 -17.22 10.92 14.45
C ASN A 86 -16.04 10.52 13.55
N SER A 87 -15.20 9.60 14.01
CA SER A 87 -14.04 9.07 13.27
C SER A 87 -13.15 10.18 12.69
N LYS A 88 -12.88 11.20 13.49
CA LYS A 88 -11.98 12.33 13.19
C LYS A 88 -10.93 12.50 14.28
N GLY A 89 -9.88 13.22 13.95
CA GLY A 89 -8.77 13.47 14.85
C GLY A 89 -7.80 12.31 14.91
N LEU A 90 -7.19 12.11 16.06
CA LEU A 90 -6.19 11.07 16.29
C LEU A 90 -6.81 9.67 16.29
N TYR A 91 -6.08 8.71 15.75
CA TYR A 91 -6.43 7.29 15.77
C TYR A 91 -5.18 6.40 15.86
N GLY A 92 -5.37 5.19 16.39
CA GLY A 92 -4.43 4.09 16.28
C GLY A 92 -4.88 3.12 15.20
N GLN A 93 -3.93 2.56 14.48
CA GLN A 93 -4.19 1.55 13.44
C GLN A 93 -3.37 0.30 13.73
N VAL A 94 -4.00 -0.84 13.51
CA VAL A 94 -3.35 -2.14 13.41
C VAL A 94 -3.71 -2.75 12.07
N SER A 95 -2.71 -3.19 11.32
CA SER A 95 -2.94 -3.74 9.98
C SER A 95 -1.96 -4.87 9.64
N TYR A 96 -2.39 -5.73 8.73
CA TYR A 96 -1.56 -6.69 8.05
C TYR A 96 -1.20 -6.12 6.67
N GLY A 97 0.09 -6.10 6.37
CA GLY A 97 0.62 -5.64 5.09
C GLY A 97 1.37 -6.75 4.35
N ARG A 98 1.36 -6.65 3.03
CA ARG A 98 2.14 -7.50 2.14
C ARG A 98 2.80 -6.67 1.05
N ILE A 99 4.12 -6.77 0.96
CA ILE A 99 4.93 -6.17 -0.10
C ILE A 99 5.37 -7.27 -1.06
N GLY A 100 5.28 -7.00 -2.36
CA GLY A 100 5.86 -7.81 -3.42
C GLY A 100 6.82 -6.98 -4.26
N PHE A 101 8.03 -7.48 -4.42
CA PHE A 101 9.01 -6.97 -5.38
C PHE A 101 9.28 -8.02 -6.43
N LYS A 102 9.31 -7.63 -7.69
CA LYS A 102 9.78 -8.43 -8.80
C LYS A 102 10.66 -7.58 -9.68
N GLY A 103 11.88 -8.02 -9.92
CA GLY A 103 12.82 -7.40 -10.84
C GLY A 103 13.29 -8.42 -11.88
N GLU A 104 13.27 -8.05 -13.15
CA GLU A 104 13.83 -8.82 -14.24
C GLU A 104 14.90 -7.96 -14.92
N TYR A 105 16.04 -8.56 -15.17
CA TYR A 105 17.15 -7.94 -15.88
C TYR A 105 17.50 -8.80 -17.09
N SER A 106 17.69 -8.19 -18.24
CA SER A 106 18.09 -8.87 -19.47
C SER A 106 19.09 -8.04 -20.24
N ASP A 107 20.29 -8.57 -20.36
CA ASP A 107 21.39 -7.98 -21.14
C ASP A 107 21.96 -9.04 -22.08
N PRO A 108 22.14 -8.70 -23.39
CA PRO A 108 22.67 -9.65 -24.38
C PRO A 108 24.11 -10.13 -24.10
N LEU A 109 24.92 -9.34 -23.38
CA LEU A 109 26.31 -9.65 -23.07
C LEU A 109 26.50 -10.31 -21.72
N TYR A 110 25.73 -9.88 -20.72
CA TYR A 110 25.89 -10.31 -19.31
C TYR A 110 24.86 -11.34 -18.87
N GLY A 111 23.86 -11.64 -19.69
CA GLY A 111 22.84 -12.64 -19.37
C GLY A 111 21.56 -12.04 -18.83
N SER A 112 20.71 -12.92 -18.30
CA SER A 112 19.40 -12.53 -17.74
C SER A 112 19.25 -13.02 -16.30
N GLY A 113 18.53 -12.26 -15.49
CA GLY A 113 18.23 -12.61 -14.12
C GLY A 113 16.83 -12.17 -13.70
N GLU A 114 16.22 -12.94 -12.81
CA GLU A 114 14.95 -12.60 -12.16
C GLU A 114 15.12 -12.65 -10.65
N GLY A 115 14.66 -11.60 -9.97
CA GLY A 115 14.60 -11.55 -8.51
C GLY A 115 13.16 -11.32 -8.05
N LYS A 116 12.69 -12.12 -7.07
CA LYS A 116 11.37 -11.97 -6.47
C LYS A 116 11.45 -12.04 -4.96
N VAL A 117 10.78 -11.09 -4.31
CA VAL A 117 10.67 -11.04 -2.85
C VAL A 117 9.22 -10.76 -2.46
N THR A 118 8.75 -11.46 -1.45
CA THR A 118 7.46 -11.20 -0.84
C THR A 118 7.64 -11.09 0.67
N LEU A 119 7.25 -9.95 1.24
CA LEU A 119 7.32 -9.66 2.66
C LEU A 119 5.92 -9.51 3.22
N ASN A 120 5.67 -10.17 4.36
CA ASN A 120 4.43 -10.02 5.11
C ASN A 120 4.76 -9.35 6.45
N MET A 121 3.93 -8.41 6.88
CA MET A 121 4.19 -7.59 8.06
C MET A 121 2.93 -7.28 8.84
N VAL A 122 3.09 -6.97 10.11
CA VAL A 122 2.11 -6.24 10.91
C VAL A 122 2.58 -4.81 11.06
N ASN A 123 1.66 -3.88 10.85
CA ASN A 123 1.89 -2.47 11.05
C ASN A 123 1.14 -1.99 12.30
N LEU A 124 1.82 -1.18 13.10
CA LEU A 124 1.24 -0.42 14.19
C LEU A 124 1.45 1.06 13.89
N MET A 125 0.38 1.82 13.72
CA MET A 125 0.45 3.21 13.29
C MET A 125 -0.35 4.12 14.20
N LEU A 126 0.11 5.35 14.32
CA LEU A 126 -0.63 6.49 14.82
C LEU A 126 -0.89 7.42 13.66
N GLY A 127 -2.13 7.84 13.51
CA GLY A 127 -2.54 8.78 12.49
C GLY A 127 -3.43 9.87 13.02
N ALA A 128 -3.59 10.90 12.23
CA ALA A 128 -4.56 11.95 12.47
C ALA A 128 -5.34 12.24 11.19
N LYS A 129 -6.64 12.47 11.32
CA LYS A 129 -7.49 12.81 10.20
C LYS A 129 -8.15 14.15 10.42
N TRP A 130 -7.84 15.09 9.54
CA TRP A 130 -8.35 16.45 9.56
C TRP A 130 -9.18 16.74 8.31
N GLY A 131 -10.30 17.38 8.52
CA GLY A 131 -11.24 17.73 7.47
C GLY A 131 -12.56 16.96 7.59
N ASN A 132 -13.53 17.35 6.76
CA ASN A 132 -14.86 16.75 6.73
C ASN A 132 -15.02 15.90 5.47
N ARG A 133 -15.51 16.50 4.41
CA ARG A 133 -15.68 15.85 3.11
C ARG A 133 -14.35 15.65 2.40
N LEU A 134 -13.52 16.67 2.37
CA LEU A 134 -12.11 16.57 1.99
C LEU A 134 -11.29 16.43 3.27
N TYR A 135 -10.38 15.47 3.32
CA TYR A 135 -9.52 15.23 4.47
C TYR A 135 -8.06 15.05 4.09
N ILE A 136 -7.20 15.33 5.07
CA ILE A 136 -5.78 15.01 5.07
C ILE A 136 -5.53 14.02 6.19
N ARG A 137 -4.65 13.03 5.94
CA ARG A 137 -4.38 11.92 6.86
C ARG A 137 -2.88 11.62 6.92
N PRO A 138 -2.10 12.30 7.79
CA PRO A 138 -0.74 11.88 8.12
C PRO A 138 -0.78 10.68 9.07
N GLU A 139 0.15 9.76 8.85
CA GLU A 139 0.35 8.54 9.62
C GLU A 139 1.84 8.28 9.83
N VAL A 140 2.19 7.76 11.01
CA VAL A 140 3.53 7.31 11.33
C VAL A 140 3.43 6.06 12.20
N GLY A 141 4.32 5.12 12.02
CA GLY A 141 4.29 3.87 12.77
C GLY A 141 5.49 2.98 12.50
N PHE A 142 5.34 1.73 12.91
CA PHE A 142 6.35 0.70 12.75
C PHE A 142 5.74 -0.52 12.07
N ALA A 143 6.53 -1.12 11.16
CA ALA A 143 6.27 -2.40 10.55
C ALA A 143 7.18 -3.46 11.18
N SER A 144 6.61 -4.61 11.52
CA SER A 144 7.34 -5.81 11.91
C SER A 144 7.08 -6.93 10.93
N PHE A 145 8.13 -7.49 10.35
CA PHE A 145 8.04 -8.52 9.31
C PHE A 145 8.05 -9.90 9.93
N PHE A 146 7.23 -10.81 9.36
CA PHE A 146 7.10 -12.19 9.85
C PHE A 146 8.03 -13.19 9.15
N ASN A 147 8.52 -12.84 7.96
CA ASN A 147 9.32 -13.75 7.14
C ASN A 147 10.78 -13.30 7.15
N ASP A 148 11.67 -14.27 7.13
CA ASP A 148 13.03 -14.03 6.68
C ASP A 148 12.95 -13.51 5.25
N ALA A 149 13.40 -12.29 5.06
CA ALA A 149 13.37 -11.64 3.77
C ALA A 149 14.57 -12.16 2.96
N ILE A 150 14.37 -13.31 2.29
CA ILE A 150 15.35 -13.88 1.39
C ILE A 150 15.02 -13.43 -0.02
N VAL A 151 15.96 -12.75 -0.65
CA VAL A 151 15.92 -12.44 -2.09
C VAL A 151 16.48 -13.63 -2.82
N ARG A 152 15.66 -14.30 -3.61
CA ARG A 152 16.11 -15.32 -4.53
C ARG A 152 16.34 -14.70 -5.88
N VAL A 153 17.60 -14.67 -6.33
CA VAL A 153 18.00 -14.18 -7.65
C VAL A 153 18.39 -15.41 -8.48
N GLU A 154 17.69 -15.61 -9.57
CA GLU A 154 18.02 -16.61 -10.58
C GLU A 154 18.80 -15.90 -11.70
N TYR A 155 20.02 -16.32 -11.93
CA TYR A 155 20.92 -15.79 -12.97
C TYR A 155 21.25 -16.88 -13.99
N THR A 156 21.04 -16.59 -15.27
CA THR A 156 21.39 -17.51 -16.37
C THR A 156 22.56 -16.96 -17.18
N GLU A 157 23.67 -17.69 -17.16
CA GLU A 157 24.87 -17.32 -17.90
C GLU A 157 24.70 -17.57 -19.42
N PRO A 158 24.96 -16.57 -20.29
CA PRO A 158 24.71 -16.70 -21.73
C PRO A 158 25.56 -17.74 -22.45
N THR A 159 26.79 -18.01 -21.95
CA THR A 159 27.75 -18.90 -22.59
C THR A 159 27.52 -20.38 -22.27
N THR A 160 27.05 -20.69 -21.08
CA THR A 160 26.90 -22.06 -20.59
C THR A 160 25.46 -22.52 -20.45
N ASN A 161 24.50 -21.59 -20.50
CA ASN A 161 23.10 -21.80 -20.17
C ASN A 161 22.88 -22.39 -18.75
N LEU A 162 23.87 -22.21 -17.86
CA LEU A 162 23.74 -22.61 -16.47
C LEU A 162 22.94 -21.58 -15.68
N THR A 163 21.92 -22.02 -14.98
CA THR A 163 21.17 -21.17 -14.06
C THR A 163 21.76 -21.33 -12.65
N LEU A 164 22.22 -20.22 -12.11
CA LEU A 164 22.67 -20.10 -10.72
C LEU A 164 21.56 -19.46 -9.89
N ILE A 165 21.31 -20.03 -8.73
CA ILE A 165 20.36 -19.46 -7.75
C ILE A 165 21.20 -18.90 -6.62
N VAL A 166 21.09 -17.59 -6.39
CA VAL A 166 21.74 -16.90 -5.27
C VAL A 166 20.65 -16.45 -4.31
N GLU A 167 20.79 -16.85 -3.06
CA GLU A 167 19.90 -16.41 -1.97
C GLU A 167 20.66 -15.37 -1.13
N GLU A 168 20.15 -14.16 -1.06
CA GLU A 168 20.70 -13.10 -0.22
C GLU A 168 19.68 -12.65 0.82
N GLU A 169 20.13 -12.45 2.05
CA GLU A 169 19.29 -11.87 3.08
C GLU A 169 19.13 -10.36 2.85
N ILE A 170 17.90 -9.86 3.01
CA ILE A 170 17.65 -8.42 2.98
C ILE A 170 18.39 -7.75 4.14
N PRO A 171 19.01 -6.59 3.92
CA PRO A 171 19.68 -5.84 4.97
C PRO A 171 18.78 -5.56 6.18
N ASN A 172 19.33 -5.65 7.38
CA ASN A 172 18.57 -5.54 8.65
C ASN A 172 17.76 -4.25 8.78
N PHE A 173 18.18 -3.16 8.14
CA PHE A 173 17.43 -1.89 8.16
C PHE A 173 16.09 -1.94 7.42
N LEU A 174 15.85 -2.99 6.62
CA LEU A 174 14.57 -3.25 5.95
C LEU A 174 13.72 -4.30 6.67
N LYS A 175 14.27 -4.97 7.70
CA LYS A 175 13.56 -6.05 8.44
C LYS A 175 12.52 -5.50 9.42
N ASP A 176 12.79 -4.37 10.06
CA ASP A 176 11.83 -3.67 10.93
C ASP A 176 12.01 -2.19 10.71
N GLY A 177 10.96 -1.50 10.37
CA GLY A 177 11.12 -0.14 9.90
C GLY A 177 10.07 0.85 10.34
N LEU A 178 10.51 2.10 10.42
CA LEU A 178 9.64 3.23 10.51
C LEU A 178 8.84 3.35 9.20
N ILE A 179 7.53 3.39 9.34
CA ILE A 179 6.61 3.62 8.22
C ILE A 179 5.91 4.97 8.41
N TYR A 180 5.64 5.64 7.31
CA TYR A 180 4.93 6.92 7.31
C TYR A 180 4.13 7.10 6.03
N ASN A 181 2.95 7.66 6.17
CA ASN A 181 2.06 7.95 5.06
C ASN A 181 1.46 9.34 5.19
N LEU A 182 1.18 9.94 4.05
CA LEU A 182 0.35 11.13 3.93
C LEU A 182 -0.80 10.80 2.97
N GLY A 183 -2.01 10.78 3.50
CA GLY A 183 -3.22 10.53 2.73
C GLY A 183 -3.99 11.82 2.46
N VAL A 184 -4.63 11.89 1.30
CA VAL A 184 -5.62 12.91 0.95
C VAL A 184 -6.82 12.20 0.34
N GLY A 185 -8.03 12.56 0.75
CA GLY A 185 -9.20 11.84 0.27
C GLY A 185 -10.53 12.55 0.51
N LEU A 186 -11.57 11.85 0.09
CA LEU A 186 -12.96 12.28 0.19
C LEU A 186 -13.75 11.31 1.08
N SER A 187 -14.67 11.87 1.88
CA SER A 187 -15.66 11.13 2.67
C SER A 187 -17.06 11.31 2.05
N PHE A 188 -17.81 10.24 1.91
CA PHE A 188 -19.16 10.22 1.30
C PHE A 188 -20.05 9.11 1.90
#